data_812a0801a7b2f9e6cba5ebe5db2e934a
#
_entry.id   812a0801a7b2f9e6cba5ebe5db2e934a
#
_cell.length_a   1.000
_cell.length_b   1.000
_cell.length_c   1.000
_cell.angle_alpha   90.00
_cell.angle_beta   90.00
_cell.angle_gamma   90.00
#
_symmetry.space_group_name_H-M   'P 1'
#
loop_
_entity.id
_entity.type
_entity.pdbx_description
1 polymer ?
#
loop_
_entity_poly.entity_id
_entity_poly.type
_entity_poly.pdbx_seq_one_letter_code
_entity_poly.pdbx_strand_id
1 'polypeptide(L)'
;MISRQRSFISPEYSKKDSSLSKFLIFKNMSDAAFEKTLTLGDAIRLSGPMAFNIMIKPAGSLCNLDCKYCYYLDKAEIYGGKEPRMTEAMLEKVVQEYISANGVPEVTFNWHGGEPLVLGLDFYRKALEFEKKYADGKVIHNTIQTNGTLLNREWARFFRENNFLVGISLDGPKDIHDKYRKDKGGFPTFDRVMSGLNILKGEGVEFNTMSTVNHASEGRGLETYLFLREVGSGFIQFMPVVEHVKYPLNGAGKPDKKKRPFIVDPKADGAMIAPWSVSDVGYGRFLCDIFDYWVRNDVGRIFVTNFDATLATWVGEMPGTCTFAQTCGGNSVIEHNGDLYPCDHFVYKDYLLGNITEKPIAEMMRSDKQTAFGIDKRNKLPTKCLKCEWLFACNGECPKHRFNTYESRQGRGGLRIETGLNALCDGYKMFFSHVAPYMDYMKDLLSRKMSPAYVIPWARTNSRRI
;
A
#
# COMPACT_ATOMS: atom_id res chain seq x y z
N MET A 1 -3.83 -1.26 1.50
CA MET A 1 -4.33 -0.88 2.81
C MET A 1 -5.67 -0.25 2.64
N ILE A 2 -6.68 -0.98 2.99
CA ILE A 2 -8.06 -0.51 2.93
C ILE A 2 -8.53 -0.52 4.39
N SER A 3 -8.09 0.46 5.19
CA SER A 3 -8.72 0.73 6.48
C SER A 3 -9.98 1.55 6.22
N ARG A 4 -11.03 1.33 7.00
CA ARG A 4 -12.16 2.26 7.09
C ARG A 4 -11.63 3.60 7.58
N GLN A 5 -11.07 4.41 6.70
CA GLN A 5 -10.90 5.82 6.95
C GLN A 5 -12.28 6.45 6.80
N ARG A 6 -13.11 6.33 7.85
CA ARG A 6 -14.17 7.30 8.05
C ARG A 6 -13.48 8.66 8.04
N SER A 7 -13.94 9.51 7.15
CA SER A 7 -13.51 10.88 6.97
C SER A 7 -12.95 11.51 8.23
N PHE A 8 -11.77 12.09 8.15
CA PHE A 8 -11.16 12.94 9.17
C PHE A 8 -11.97 14.21 9.50
N ILE A 9 -13.28 14.21 9.30
CA ILE A 9 -14.18 15.32 9.61
C ILE A 9 -15.44 14.75 10.23
N SER A 10 -15.31 14.34 11.51
CA SER A 10 -16.43 14.24 12.44
C SER A 10 -16.26 15.33 13.49
N PRO A 11 -17.29 16.21 13.74
CA PRO A 11 -17.18 17.35 14.65
C PRO A 11 -17.53 16.98 16.10
N GLU A 12 -17.04 15.87 16.63
CA GLU A 12 -17.18 15.54 18.05
C GLU A 12 -15.86 15.09 18.68
N TYR A 13 -14.90 16.02 18.77
CA TYR A 13 -13.89 15.96 19.81
C TYR A 13 -14.25 17.02 20.88
N SER A 14 -15.22 16.66 21.75
CA SER A 14 -15.42 17.39 22.98
C SER A 14 -14.30 17.06 23.95
N LYS A 15 -13.57 18.11 24.32
CA LYS A 15 -12.73 18.27 25.51
C LYS A 15 -12.87 17.16 26.57
N LYS A 16 -11.81 16.33 26.69
CA LYS A 16 -11.19 15.86 27.94
C LYS A 16 -10.29 14.67 27.65
N ASP A 17 -9.01 14.94 27.41
CA ASP A 17 -7.97 14.25 28.16
C ASP A 17 -6.63 14.96 27.92
N SER A 18 -6.14 15.53 29.01
CA SER A 18 -4.87 16.23 29.04
C SER A 18 -3.72 15.22 29.03
N SER A 19 -3.25 14.82 27.84
CA SER A 19 -2.02 14.03 27.70
C SER A 19 -0.75 14.78 28.10
N LEU A 20 -0.87 16.04 28.50
CA LEU A 20 0.22 16.83 29.09
C LEU A 20 0.68 16.35 30.47
N SER A 21 -0.11 15.56 31.20
CA SER A 21 0.31 15.03 32.50
C SER A 21 1.26 13.83 32.39
N LYS A 22 1.34 13.15 31.26
CA LYS A 22 2.29 12.03 31.04
C LYS A 22 3.72 12.50 30.74
N PHE A 23 3.90 13.73 30.28
CA PHE A 23 5.24 14.32 30.09
C PHE A 23 5.95 14.70 31.38
N LEU A 24 5.22 14.77 32.53
CA LEU A 24 5.76 15.18 33.83
C LEU A 24 6.32 14.01 34.67
N ILE A 25 6.16 12.75 34.25
CA ILE A 25 6.74 11.58 34.95
C ILE A 25 8.26 11.50 34.77
N PHE A 26 8.83 12.18 33.76
CA PHE A 26 10.27 12.18 33.50
C PHE A 26 11.07 13.14 34.41
N LYS A 27 10.44 13.89 35.33
CA LYS A 27 11.12 14.91 36.13
C LYS A 27 11.90 14.38 37.36
N ASN A 28 11.87 13.08 37.62
CA ASN A 28 12.54 12.47 38.77
C ASN A 28 13.58 11.37 38.44
N MET A 29 14.04 11.32 37.20
CA MET A 29 15.21 10.47 36.86
C MET A 29 16.49 11.31 36.96
N SER A 30 17.46 10.84 37.73
CA SER A 30 18.75 11.52 37.91
C SER A 30 19.47 11.77 36.55
N ASP A 31 20.13 12.94 36.44
CA ASP A 31 20.81 13.43 35.21
C ASP A 31 21.80 12.44 34.60
N ALA A 32 22.28 11.46 35.35
CA ALA A 32 23.17 10.40 34.86
C ALA A 32 22.51 9.37 33.92
N ALA A 33 21.16 9.35 33.82
CA ALA A 33 20.44 8.44 32.93
C ALA A 33 20.10 9.08 31.56
N PHE A 34 20.35 10.35 31.37
CA PHE A 34 20.01 11.10 30.15
C PHE A 34 21.11 11.13 29.07
N GLU A 35 22.27 10.54 29.31
CA GLU A 35 23.36 10.50 28.32
C GLU A 35 23.20 9.44 27.21
N LYS A 36 22.19 8.57 27.28
CA LYS A 36 21.81 7.73 26.13
C LYS A 36 20.82 8.49 25.26
N THR A 37 21.31 9.07 24.18
CA THR A 37 20.43 9.53 23.08
C THR A 37 19.55 8.37 22.63
N LEU A 38 18.25 8.44 22.94
CA LEU A 38 17.25 7.50 22.45
C LEU A 38 17.25 7.57 20.93
N THR A 39 17.59 6.49 20.29
CA THR A 39 17.45 6.37 18.84
C THR A 39 15.97 6.31 18.47
N LEU A 40 15.63 6.63 17.22
CA LEU A 40 14.26 6.42 16.72
C LEU A 40 13.81 4.96 16.92
N GLY A 41 14.74 4.00 16.82
CA GLY A 41 14.49 2.58 17.10
C GLY A 41 14.12 2.32 18.56
N ASP A 42 14.79 2.98 19.49
CA ASP A 42 14.45 2.86 20.91
C ASP A 42 13.10 3.50 21.20
N ALA A 43 12.78 4.64 20.60
CA ALA A 43 11.48 5.28 20.73
C ALA A 43 10.35 4.39 20.19
N ILE A 44 10.52 3.74 19.05
CA ILE A 44 9.55 2.79 18.49
C ILE A 44 9.37 1.58 19.42
N ARG A 45 10.45 1.04 20.00
CA ARG A 45 10.39 -0.08 20.94
C ARG A 45 9.72 0.27 22.28
N LEU A 46 9.87 1.51 22.72
CA LEU A 46 9.38 1.99 24.02
C LEU A 46 7.97 2.61 23.94
N SER A 47 7.47 2.91 22.76
CA SER A 47 6.20 3.61 22.56
C SER A 47 4.97 2.70 22.68
N GLY A 48 4.59 2.31 23.90
CA GLY A 48 3.25 1.84 24.23
C GLY A 48 2.76 0.53 23.56
N PRO A 49 1.44 0.26 23.54
CA PRO A 49 0.87 -0.91 22.90
C PRO A 49 1.16 -0.88 21.39
N MET A 50 1.68 -2.02 20.88
CA MET A 50 2.06 -2.13 19.47
C MET A 50 0.82 -2.20 18.58
N ALA A 51 0.68 -1.22 17.69
CA ALA A 51 -0.32 -1.23 16.63
C ALA A 51 0.38 -1.54 15.30
N PHE A 52 -0.04 -2.60 14.63
CA PHE A 52 0.48 -2.96 13.31
C PHE A 52 -0.59 -3.68 12.50
N ASN A 53 -0.44 -3.65 11.18
CA ASN A 53 -1.30 -4.38 10.27
C ASN A 53 -0.56 -5.58 9.68
N ILE A 54 -1.28 -6.67 9.50
CA ILE A 54 -0.79 -7.83 8.76
C ILE A 54 -1.69 -8.05 7.54
N MET A 55 -1.05 -8.15 6.37
CA MET A 55 -1.68 -8.67 5.17
C MET A 55 -1.56 -10.20 5.22
N ILE A 56 -2.68 -10.89 5.19
CA ILE A 56 -2.73 -12.34 5.28
C ILE A 56 -2.89 -12.91 3.88
N LYS A 57 -1.99 -13.79 3.49
CA LYS A 57 -1.98 -14.43 2.17
C LYS A 57 -2.29 -15.93 2.27
N PRO A 58 -3.55 -16.27 2.54
CA PRO A 58 -3.92 -17.65 2.84
C PRO A 58 -3.85 -18.57 1.62
N ALA A 59 -3.90 -18.02 0.41
CA ALA A 59 -3.67 -18.75 -0.84
C ALA A 59 -2.24 -18.55 -1.39
N GLY A 60 -1.35 -17.89 -0.64
CA GLY A 60 -0.01 -17.54 -1.12
C GLY A 60 -0.07 -16.85 -2.49
N SER A 61 0.70 -17.35 -3.46
CA SER A 61 0.72 -16.86 -4.85
C SER A 61 -0.32 -17.52 -5.76
N LEU A 62 -1.15 -18.45 -5.26
CA LEU A 62 -2.18 -19.11 -6.07
C LEU A 62 -3.21 -18.09 -6.57
N CYS A 63 -3.37 -18.01 -7.88
CA CYS A 63 -4.30 -17.10 -8.54
C CYS A 63 -4.92 -17.76 -9.77
N ASN A 64 -6.15 -17.39 -10.11
CA ASN A 64 -6.81 -17.79 -11.34
C ASN A 64 -6.45 -16.88 -12.54
N LEU A 65 -5.72 -15.77 -12.30
CA LEU A 65 -5.20 -14.89 -13.35
C LEU A 65 -3.69 -15.06 -13.53
N ASP A 66 -3.19 -14.51 -14.68
CA ASP A 66 -1.77 -14.42 -15.04
C ASP A 66 -1.44 -13.00 -15.51
N CYS A 67 -1.66 -12.01 -14.63
CA CYS A 67 -1.38 -10.61 -14.91
C CYS A 67 0.11 -10.39 -15.14
N LYS A 68 0.50 -9.77 -16.27
CA LYS A 68 1.93 -9.63 -16.66
C LYS A 68 2.79 -8.90 -15.64
N TYR A 69 2.24 -7.92 -14.95
CA TYR A 69 2.95 -7.10 -13.98
C TYR A 69 2.88 -7.63 -12.54
N CYS A 70 2.24 -8.77 -12.31
CA CYS A 70 2.04 -9.28 -10.97
C CYS A 70 3.36 -9.74 -10.34
N TYR A 71 3.87 -8.93 -9.41
CA TYR A 71 5.11 -9.23 -8.67
C TYR A 71 4.98 -10.45 -7.75
N TYR A 72 3.75 -10.93 -7.55
CA TYR A 72 3.47 -11.96 -6.56
C TYR A 72 3.41 -13.38 -7.14
N LEU A 73 3.11 -13.54 -8.42
CA LEU A 73 2.99 -14.87 -9.05
C LEU A 73 4.30 -15.67 -8.97
N ASP A 74 5.43 -15.01 -9.16
CA ASP A 74 6.74 -15.66 -9.15
C ASP A 74 7.21 -16.04 -7.72
N LYS A 75 6.46 -15.63 -6.67
CA LYS A 75 6.73 -16.04 -5.28
C LYS A 75 6.48 -17.53 -5.01
N ALA A 76 5.74 -18.21 -5.90
CA ALA A 76 5.57 -19.67 -5.86
C ALA A 76 6.92 -20.42 -5.81
N GLU A 77 7.97 -19.88 -6.43
CA GLU A 77 9.31 -20.49 -6.43
C GLU A 77 9.96 -20.52 -5.05
N ILE A 78 9.63 -19.57 -4.17
CA ILE A 78 10.15 -19.52 -2.78
C ILE A 78 9.67 -20.74 -2.00
N TYR A 79 8.46 -21.25 -2.30
CA TYR A 79 7.78 -22.33 -1.59
C TYR A 79 7.78 -23.65 -2.36
N GLY A 80 8.64 -23.81 -3.36
CA GLY A 80 8.82 -25.07 -4.11
C GLY A 80 7.71 -25.38 -5.11
N GLY A 81 7.01 -24.37 -5.61
CA GLY A 81 6.04 -24.50 -6.72
C GLY A 81 4.76 -25.29 -6.39
N LYS A 82 4.54 -25.69 -5.13
CA LYS A 82 3.31 -26.36 -4.69
C LYS A 82 2.16 -25.36 -4.61
N GLU A 83 0.92 -25.80 -4.82
CA GLU A 83 -0.27 -24.97 -4.59
C GLU A 83 -0.36 -24.58 -3.12
N PRO A 84 -0.10 -23.31 -2.78
CA PRO A 84 -0.08 -22.86 -1.40
C PRO A 84 -1.50 -22.68 -0.89
N ARG A 85 -1.84 -23.34 0.21
CA ARG A 85 -3.11 -23.17 0.92
C ARG A 85 -2.86 -23.21 2.41
N MET A 86 -3.36 -22.20 3.12
CA MET A 86 -3.31 -22.18 4.58
C MET A 86 -4.20 -23.27 5.14
N THR A 87 -3.67 -24.12 6.01
CA THR A 87 -4.45 -25.14 6.72
C THR A 87 -5.33 -24.48 7.78
N GLU A 88 -6.41 -25.18 8.21
CA GLU A 88 -7.28 -24.70 9.29
C GLU A 88 -6.50 -24.46 10.59
N ALA A 89 -5.59 -25.37 10.96
CA ALA A 89 -4.74 -25.20 12.14
C ALA A 89 -3.81 -23.96 12.04
N MET A 90 -3.29 -23.68 10.84
CA MET A 90 -2.48 -22.48 10.61
C MET A 90 -3.35 -21.21 10.68
N LEU A 91 -4.56 -21.24 10.10
CA LEU A 91 -5.51 -20.14 10.16
C LEU A 91 -5.87 -19.81 11.62
N GLU A 92 -6.21 -20.82 12.43
CA GLU A 92 -6.51 -20.62 13.85
C GLU A 92 -5.34 -19.97 14.58
N LYS A 93 -4.12 -20.45 14.34
CA LYS A 93 -2.91 -19.90 14.95
C LYS A 93 -2.66 -18.44 14.51
N VAL A 94 -2.80 -18.14 13.22
CA VAL A 94 -2.66 -16.77 12.69
C VAL A 94 -3.66 -15.83 13.37
N VAL A 95 -4.93 -16.23 13.45
CA VAL A 95 -5.98 -15.40 14.05
C VAL A 95 -5.68 -15.14 15.53
N GLN A 96 -5.39 -16.19 16.29
CA GLN A 96 -5.07 -16.10 17.71
C GLN A 96 -3.86 -15.19 17.97
N GLU A 97 -2.76 -15.44 17.28
CA GLU A 97 -1.51 -14.70 17.44
C GLU A 97 -1.66 -13.24 17.03
N TYR A 98 -2.35 -12.96 15.92
CA TYR A 98 -2.50 -11.59 15.41
C TYR A 98 -3.38 -10.73 16.33
N ILE A 99 -4.47 -11.26 16.83
CA ILE A 99 -5.34 -10.56 17.79
C ILE A 99 -4.59 -10.29 19.10
N SER A 100 -3.91 -11.30 19.65
CA SER A 100 -3.21 -11.18 20.92
C SER A 100 -1.99 -10.25 20.84
N ALA A 101 -1.28 -10.22 19.71
CA ALA A 101 -0.10 -9.38 19.51
C ALA A 101 -0.44 -7.89 19.32
N ASN A 102 -1.66 -7.56 18.89
CA ASN A 102 -2.10 -6.17 18.72
C ASN A 102 -2.56 -5.56 20.05
N GLY A 103 -1.93 -4.48 20.46
CA GLY A 103 -2.27 -3.77 21.72
C GLY A 103 -3.39 -2.74 21.57
N VAL A 104 -4.09 -2.69 20.42
CA VAL A 104 -5.13 -1.70 20.12
C VAL A 104 -6.53 -2.33 20.20
N PRO A 105 -7.60 -1.52 20.46
CA PRO A 105 -8.95 -2.03 20.63
C PRO A 105 -9.60 -2.51 19.33
N GLU A 106 -9.07 -2.12 18.16
CA GLU A 106 -9.60 -2.50 16.86
C GLU A 106 -8.51 -3.21 16.05
N VAL A 107 -8.82 -4.39 15.51
CA VAL A 107 -7.90 -5.20 14.69
C VAL A 107 -8.53 -5.44 13.32
N THR A 108 -7.77 -5.16 12.26
CA THR A 108 -8.25 -5.35 10.88
C THR A 108 -7.52 -6.50 10.22
N PHE A 109 -8.26 -7.53 9.82
CA PHE A 109 -7.77 -8.62 8.98
C PHE A 109 -7.79 -8.18 7.52
N ASN A 110 -6.62 -8.19 6.90
CA ASN A 110 -6.46 -7.80 5.49
C ASN A 110 -6.19 -9.05 4.65
N TRP A 111 -7.25 -9.65 4.10
CA TRP A 111 -7.16 -10.84 3.28
C TRP A 111 -6.70 -10.50 1.87
N HIS A 112 -5.60 -11.12 1.45
CA HIS A 112 -4.93 -10.83 0.19
C HIS A 112 -4.26 -12.10 -0.36
N GLY A 113 -3.38 -11.98 -1.33
CA GLY A 113 -2.57 -13.07 -1.85
C GLY A 113 -2.49 -13.04 -3.35
N GLY A 114 -2.47 -14.20 -3.99
CA GLY A 114 -2.73 -14.34 -5.41
C GLY A 114 -4.17 -13.93 -5.71
N GLU A 115 -5.11 -14.85 -5.49
CA GLU A 115 -6.54 -14.52 -5.42
C GLU A 115 -7.14 -15.20 -4.17
N PRO A 116 -7.55 -14.43 -3.15
CA PRO A 116 -8.03 -15.01 -1.89
C PRO A 116 -9.32 -15.82 -2.06
N LEU A 117 -10.18 -15.48 -3.02
CA LEU A 117 -11.46 -16.19 -3.22
C LEU A 117 -11.30 -17.63 -3.72
N VAL A 118 -10.12 -18.04 -4.18
CA VAL A 118 -9.87 -19.44 -4.59
C VAL A 118 -9.96 -20.44 -3.44
N LEU A 119 -9.94 -19.97 -2.19
CA LEU A 119 -10.07 -20.81 -1.01
C LEU A 119 -11.52 -21.22 -0.73
N GLY A 120 -12.49 -20.51 -1.30
CA GLY A 120 -13.92 -20.77 -1.07
C GLY A 120 -14.44 -20.14 0.22
N LEU A 121 -15.76 -20.07 0.35
CA LEU A 121 -16.45 -19.42 1.47
C LEU A 121 -16.22 -20.10 2.83
N ASP A 122 -16.07 -21.42 2.84
CA ASP A 122 -15.94 -22.18 4.10
C ASP A 122 -14.66 -21.79 4.84
N PHE A 123 -13.59 -21.45 4.12
CA PHE A 123 -12.38 -20.91 4.72
C PHE A 123 -12.67 -19.63 5.51
N TYR A 124 -13.42 -18.69 4.94
CA TYR A 124 -13.72 -17.43 5.58
C TYR A 124 -14.77 -17.54 6.68
N ARG A 125 -15.73 -18.48 6.56
CA ARG A 125 -16.64 -18.82 7.65
C ARG A 125 -15.85 -19.30 8.87
N LYS A 126 -14.86 -20.17 8.63
CA LYS A 126 -13.96 -20.65 9.69
C LYS A 126 -13.09 -19.54 10.27
N ALA A 127 -12.58 -18.62 9.44
CA ALA A 127 -11.84 -17.44 9.91
C ALA A 127 -12.67 -16.60 10.88
N LEU A 128 -13.94 -16.31 10.56
CA LEU A 128 -14.85 -15.56 11.42
C LEU A 128 -15.16 -16.30 12.74
N GLU A 129 -15.27 -17.65 12.72
CA GLU A 129 -15.42 -18.44 13.94
C GLU A 129 -14.21 -18.24 14.87
N PHE A 130 -12.98 -18.30 14.34
CA PHE A 130 -11.77 -18.09 15.11
C PHE A 130 -11.62 -16.64 15.57
N GLU A 131 -11.93 -15.66 14.72
CA GLU A 131 -11.94 -14.24 15.10
C GLU A 131 -12.87 -13.99 16.29
N LYS A 132 -14.08 -14.54 16.25
CA LYS A 132 -15.04 -14.46 17.36
C LYS A 132 -14.52 -15.16 18.63
N LYS A 133 -13.88 -16.32 18.48
CA LYS A 133 -13.31 -17.10 19.59
C LYS A 133 -12.21 -16.34 20.32
N TYR A 134 -11.36 -15.60 19.58
CA TYR A 134 -10.15 -14.97 20.11
C TYR A 134 -10.25 -13.45 20.22
N ALA A 135 -11.42 -12.84 19.97
CA ALA A 135 -11.59 -11.37 19.92
C ALA A 135 -11.16 -10.66 21.21
N ASP A 136 -11.32 -11.28 22.39
CA ASP A 136 -10.91 -10.73 23.69
C ASP A 136 -11.36 -9.28 23.92
N GLY A 137 -12.63 -9.00 23.59
CA GLY A 137 -13.24 -7.67 23.71
C GLY A 137 -12.83 -6.66 22.63
N LYS A 138 -11.99 -7.03 21.68
CA LYS A 138 -11.60 -6.17 20.54
C LYS A 138 -12.65 -6.18 19.44
N VAL A 139 -12.73 -5.08 18.71
CA VAL A 139 -13.54 -4.98 17.50
C VAL A 139 -12.71 -5.52 16.32
N ILE A 140 -13.26 -6.51 15.62
CA ILE A 140 -12.60 -7.11 14.47
C ILE A 140 -13.24 -6.59 13.18
N HIS A 141 -12.40 -6.12 12.28
CA HIS A 141 -12.78 -5.68 10.94
C HIS A 141 -12.16 -6.60 9.89
N ASN A 142 -12.87 -6.81 8.79
CA ASN A 142 -12.39 -7.63 7.69
C ASN A 142 -12.36 -6.83 6.40
N THR A 143 -11.23 -6.88 5.70
CA THR A 143 -11.07 -6.36 4.34
C THR A 143 -10.54 -7.45 3.43
N ILE A 144 -10.95 -7.47 2.19
CA ILE A 144 -10.47 -8.43 1.21
C ILE A 144 -10.13 -7.76 -0.10
N GLN A 145 -8.94 -8.03 -0.64
CA GLN A 145 -8.53 -7.53 -1.96
C GLN A 145 -8.63 -8.65 -2.99
N THR A 146 -9.50 -8.49 -3.96
CA THR A 146 -9.78 -9.51 -4.99
C THR A 146 -9.64 -8.95 -6.40
N ASN A 147 -9.33 -9.83 -7.36
CA ASN A 147 -9.41 -9.51 -8.79
C ASN A 147 -10.86 -9.46 -9.31
N GLY A 148 -11.84 -9.80 -8.49
CA GLY A 148 -13.27 -9.67 -8.79
C GLY A 148 -13.86 -10.73 -9.73
N THR A 149 -13.05 -11.57 -10.37
CA THR A 149 -13.53 -12.51 -11.41
C THR A 149 -14.26 -13.74 -10.87
N LEU A 150 -14.14 -14.03 -9.57
CA LEU A 150 -14.78 -15.15 -8.88
C LEU A 150 -16.02 -14.72 -8.06
N LEU A 151 -16.33 -13.44 -8.07
CA LEU A 151 -17.47 -12.91 -7.32
C LEU A 151 -18.80 -13.44 -7.89
N ASN A 152 -19.66 -13.86 -6.98
CA ASN A 152 -21.02 -14.27 -7.24
C ASN A 152 -21.96 -13.77 -6.13
N ARG A 153 -23.26 -14.05 -6.21
CA ARG A 153 -24.23 -13.58 -5.20
C ARG A 153 -23.98 -14.15 -3.81
N GLU A 154 -23.46 -15.38 -3.72
CA GLU A 154 -23.17 -16.01 -2.42
C GLU A 154 -22.03 -15.27 -1.71
N TRP A 155 -20.93 -14.94 -2.44
CA TRP A 155 -19.85 -14.10 -1.94
C TRP A 155 -20.34 -12.72 -1.52
N ALA A 156 -21.16 -12.07 -2.34
CA ALA A 156 -21.64 -10.73 -2.03
C ALA A 156 -22.52 -10.69 -0.77
N ARG A 157 -23.41 -11.67 -0.60
CA ARG A 157 -24.23 -11.82 0.63
C ARG A 157 -23.34 -12.06 1.85
N PHE A 158 -22.37 -12.96 1.75
CA PHE A 158 -21.42 -13.22 2.82
C PHE A 158 -20.67 -11.95 3.25
N PHE A 159 -20.18 -11.15 2.30
CA PHE A 159 -19.49 -9.90 2.59
C PHE A 159 -20.40 -8.87 3.25
N ARG A 160 -21.63 -8.72 2.77
CA ARG A 160 -22.60 -7.81 3.37
C ARG A 160 -22.95 -8.21 4.80
N GLU A 161 -23.27 -9.48 5.02
CA GLU A 161 -23.70 -10.01 6.32
C GLU A 161 -22.60 -9.92 7.38
N ASN A 162 -21.35 -9.98 6.97
CA ASN A 162 -20.18 -9.93 7.85
C ASN A 162 -19.40 -8.60 7.76
N ASN A 163 -19.98 -7.56 7.15
CA ASN A 163 -19.41 -6.20 7.06
C ASN A 163 -17.99 -6.17 6.48
N PHE A 164 -17.69 -7.00 5.47
CA PHE A 164 -16.43 -6.92 4.76
C PHE A 164 -16.34 -5.65 3.92
N LEU A 165 -15.18 -4.99 3.94
CA LEU A 165 -14.83 -4.00 2.93
C LEU A 165 -14.10 -4.71 1.79
N VAL A 166 -14.62 -4.59 0.57
CA VAL A 166 -14.07 -5.30 -0.60
C VAL A 166 -13.25 -4.35 -1.46
N GLY A 167 -11.96 -4.65 -1.64
CA GLY A 167 -11.10 -3.98 -2.61
C GLY A 167 -11.17 -4.72 -3.95
N ILE A 168 -11.53 -4.00 -5.01
CA ILE A 168 -11.60 -4.54 -6.37
C ILE A 168 -10.42 -4.04 -7.18
N SER A 169 -9.69 -4.99 -7.79
CA SER A 169 -8.61 -4.68 -8.72
C SER A 169 -9.15 -4.33 -10.10
N LEU A 170 -9.15 -3.03 -10.45
CA LEU A 170 -9.67 -2.53 -11.73
C LEU A 170 -8.79 -1.39 -12.24
N ASP A 171 -8.04 -1.63 -13.34
CA ASP A 171 -6.98 -0.71 -13.77
C ASP A 171 -7.51 0.51 -14.55
N GLY A 172 -8.75 0.49 -15.00
CA GLY A 172 -9.36 1.55 -15.79
C GLY A 172 -10.32 1.00 -16.85
N PRO A 173 -10.56 1.72 -17.96
CA PRO A 173 -11.33 1.25 -19.11
C PRO A 173 -10.85 -0.09 -19.64
N LYS A 174 -11.71 -0.77 -20.38
CA LYS A 174 -11.52 -2.16 -20.82
C LYS A 174 -10.18 -2.43 -21.50
N ASP A 175 -9.77 -1.55 -22.38
CA ASP A 175 -8.52 -1.71 -23.14
C ASP A 175 -7.27 -1.53 -22.26
N ILE A 176 -7.30 -0.65 -21.25
CA ILE A 176 -6.24 -0.50 -20.26
C ILE A 176 -6.19 -1.75 -19.37
N HIS A 177 -7.34 -2.17 -18.83
CA HIS A 177 -7.42 -3.32 -17.96
C HIS A 177 -6.96 -4.60 -18.64
N ASP A 178 -7.54 -4.90 -19.80
CA ASP A 178 -7.31 -6.14 -20.55
C ASP A 178 -5.92 -6.20 -21.22
N LYS A 179 -5.16 -5.09 -21.20
CA LYS A 179 -3.78 -5.09 -21.73
C LYS A 179 -2.89 -6.04 -20.94
N TYR A 180 -3.01 -6.04 -19.62
CA TYR A 180 -2.10 -6.79 -18.74
C TYR A 180 -2.82 -7.74 -17.77
N ARG A 181 -4.11 -7.51 -17.45
CA ARG A 181 -4.89 -8.42 -16.59
C ARG A 181 -5.57 -9.48 -17.43
N LYS A 182 -4.92 -10.62 -17.55
CA LYS A 182 -5.42 -11.77 -18.30
C LYS A 182 -5.53 -13.00 -17.40
N ASP A 183 -6.39 -13.93 -17.78
CA ASP A 183 -6.42 -15.22 -17.10
C ASP A 183 -5.28 -16.14 -17.60
N LYS A 184 -5.19 -17.34 -17.00
CA LYS A 184 -4.18 -18.33 -17.34
C LYS A 184 -4.26 -18.83 -18.80
N GLY A 185 -5.42 -18.68 -19.45
CA GLY A 185 -5.61 -18.95 -20.87
C GLY A 185 -5.26 -17.78 -21.79
N GLY A 186 -4.83 -16.63 -21.22
CA GLY A 186 -4.53 -15.42 -21.98
C GLY A 186 -5.76 -14.60 -22.38
N PHE A 187 -6.95 -14.95 -21.88
CA PHE A 187 -8.19 -14.24 -22.18
C PHE A 187 -8.35 -12.96 -21.35
N PRO A 188 -9.04 -11.94 -21.87
CA PRO A 188 -9.34 -10.71 -21.15
C PRO A 188 -10.25 -10.95 -19.96
N THR A 189 -10.17 -10.09 -18.94
CA THR A 189 -10.86 -10.31 -17.67
C THR A 189 -11.84 -9.20 -17.30
N PHE A 190 -11.83 -8.05 -17.99
CA PHE A 190 -12.62 -6.87 -17.69
C PHE A 190 -14.12 -7.17 -17.50
N ASP A 191 -14.74 -7.86 -18.44
CA ASP A 191 -16.19 -8.12 -18.40
C ASP A 191 -16.58 -8.98 -17.18
N ARG A 192 -15.71 -9.93 -16.79
CA ARG A 192 -15.91 -10.74 -15.58
C ARG A 192 -15.79 -9.91 -14.30
N VAL A 193 -14.81 -9.00 -14.25
CA VAL A 193 -14.63 -8.08 -13.11
C VAL A 193 -15.85 -7.17 -12.98
N MET A 194 -16.29 -6.58 -14.08
CA MET A 194 -17.49 -5.71 -14.09
C MET A 194 -18.75 -6.47 -13.68
N SER A 195 -18.90 -7.72 -14.11
CA SER A 195 -20.01 -8.58 -13.65
C SER A 195 -19.96 -8.79 -12.13
N GLY A 196 -18.79 -9.15 -11.58
CA GLY A 196 -18.61 -9.30 -10.13
C GLY A 196 -18.88 -8.01 -9.35
N LEU A 197 -18.41 -6.88 -9.86
CA LEU A 197 -18.63 -5.58 -9.25
C LEU A 197 -20.13 -5.19 -9.25
N ASN A 198 -20.84 -5.45 -10.35
CA ASN A 198 -22.28 -5.21 -10.41
C ASN A 198 -23.07 -6.07 -9.42
N ILE A 199 -22.60 -7.29 -9.15
CA ILE A 199 -23.19 -8.16 -8.11
C ILE A 199 -22.98 -7.53 -6.73
N LEU A 200 -21.76 -7.06 -6.40
CA LEU A 200 -21.50 -6.37 -5.13
C LEU A 200 -22.43 -5.16 -4.96
N LYS A 201 -22.56 -4.32 -6.00
CA LYS A 201 -23.46 -3.17 -5.98
C LYS A 201 -24.92 -3.56 -5.77
N GLY A 202 -25.38 -4.59 -6.48
CA GLY A 202 -26.75 -5.09 -6.38
C GLY A 202 -27.10 -5.66 -5.01
N GLU A 203 -26.13 -6.22 -4.30
CA GLU A 203 -26.29 -6.73 -2.93
C GLU A 203 -25.95 -5.67 -1.85
N GLY A 204 -25.56 -4.46 -2.22
CA GLY A 204 -25.25 -3.37 -1.29
C GLY A 204 -23.96 -3.56 -0.50
N VAL A 205 -22.96 -4.25 -1.07
CA VAL A 205 -21.64 -4.43 -0.47
C VAL A 205 -20.78 -3.19 -0.65
N GLU A 206 -20.15 -2.73 0.41
CA GLU A 206 -19.20 -1.63 0.39
C GLU A 206 -17.91 -2.05 -0.34
N PHE A 207 -17.45 -1.26 -1.33
CA PHE A 207 -16.25 -1.58 -2.08
C PHE A 207 -15.41 -0.35 -2.41
N ASN A 208 -14.11 -0.58 -2.59
CA ASN A 208 -13.13 0.37 -3.09
C ASN A 208 -12.49 -0.18 -4.37
N THR A 209 -11.93 0.70 -5.20
CA THR A 209 -11.15 0.28 -6.37
C THR A 209 -9.66 0.54 -6.17
N MET A 210 -8.86 -0.45 -6.57
CA MET A 210 -7.41 -0.32 -6.67
C MET A 210 -7.01 -0.46 -8.14
N SER A 211 -6.39 0.59 -8.68
CA SER A 211 -5.89 0.64 -10.05
C SER A 211 -4.36 0.59 -10.03
N THR A 212 -3.77 -0.32 -10.78
CA THR A 212 -2.33 -0.33 -11.04
C THR A 212 -2.01 0.56 -12.22
N VAL A 213 -1.22 1.62 -11.97
CA VAL A 213 -0.77 2.53 -13.02
C VAL A 213 0.46 1.94 -13.69
N ASN A 214 0.33 1.62 -14.95
CA ASN A 214 1.34 0.94 -15.75
C ASN A 214 1.54 1.69 -17.10
N HIS A 215 2.42 1.22 -17.94
CA HIS A 215 2.71 1.87 -19.22
C HIS A 215 1.47 2.08 -20.12
N ALA A 216 0.46 1.21 -20.03
CA ALA A 216 -0.76 1.36 -20.85
C ALA A 216 -1.69 2.49 -20.39
N SER A 217 -1.55 2.94 -19.13
CA SER A 217 -2.34 4.04 -18.56
C SER A 217 -1.64 5.41 -18.62
N GLU A 218 -0.39 5.47 -19.09
CA GLU A 218 0.32 6.74 -19.28
C GLU A 218 -0.45 7.68 -20.22
N GLY A 219 -0.59 8.94 -19.85
CA GLY A 219 -1.36 9.95 -20.60
C GLY A 219 -2.88 9.75 -20.60
N ARG A 220 -3.40 8.79 -19.82
CA ARG A 220 -4.84 8.47 -19.72
C ARG A 220 -5.36 8.60 -18.28
N GLY A 221 -4.75 9.47 -17.47
CA GLY A 221 -5.09 9.62 -16.05
C GLY A 221 -6.53 10.05 -15.85
N LEU A 222 -6.94 11.15 -16.49
CA LEU A 222 -8.32 11.66 -16.38
C LEU A 222 -9.35 10.64 -16.86
N GLU A 223 -9.12 9.98 -17.99
CA GLU A 223 -10.02 8.96 -18.52
C GLU A 223 -10.20 7.79 -17.52
N THR A 224 -9.08 7.32 -16.95
CA THR A 224 -9.08 6.26 -15.93
C THR A 224 -9.87 6.69 -14.69
N TYR A 225 -9.64 7.89 -14.21
CA TYR A 225 -10.34 8.42 -13.04
C TYR A 225 -11.85 8.55 -13.28
N LEU A 226 -12.27 9.15 -14.40
CA LEU A 226 -13.68 9.32 -14.72
C LEU A 226 -14.39 7.98 -14.83
N PHE A 227 -13.76 7.00 -15.47
CA PHE A 227 -14.29 5.64 -15.53
C PHE A 227 -14.49 5.03 -14.13
N LEU A 228 -13.47 5.08 -13.25
CA LEU A 228 -13.57 4.53 -11.89
C LEU A 228 -14.62 5.26 -11.04
N ARG A 229 -14.77 6.56 -11.23
CA ARG A 229 -15.80 7.39 -10.62
C ARG A 229 -17.22 6.96 -11.06
N GLU A 230 -17.42 6.71 -12.36
CA GLU A 230 -18.69 6.22 -12.92
C GLU A 230 -19.02 4.80 -12.46
N VAL A 231 -18.01 3.96 -12.26
CA VAL A 231 -18.17 2.64 -11.63
C VAL A 231 -18.75 2.75 -10.23
N GLY A 232 -18.68 3.93 -9.59
CA GLY A 232 -19.30 4.21 -8.29
C GLY A 232 -18.39 3.91 -7.10
N SER A 233 -17.06 3.87 -7.32
CA SER A 233 -16.11 3.81 -6.22
C SER A 233 -16.02 5.17 -5.52
N GLY A 234 -16.29 5.20 -4.22
CA GLY A 234 -16.06 6.38 -3.37
C GLY A 234 -14.61 6.53 -2.95
N PHE A 235 -13.82 5.46 -3.02
CA PHE A 235 -12.40 5.42 -2.63
C PHE A 235 -11.59 4.75 -3.74
N ILE A 236 -10.61 5.48 -4.26
CA ILE A 236 -9.77 5.05 -5.38
C ILE A 236 -8.31 5.10 -4.96
N GLN A 237 -7.57 4.01 -5.20
CA GLN A 237 -6.14 3.95 -4.97
C GLN A 237 -5.41 3.71 -6.29
N PHE A 238 -4.42 4.56 -6.59
CA PHE A 238 -3.53 4.43 -7.75
C PHE A 238 -2.15 3.96 -7.31
N MET A 239 -1.77 2.76 -7.73
CA MET A 239 -0.49 2.13 -7.38
C MET A 239 0.43 2.07 -8.60
N PRO A 240 1.59 2.74 -8.60
CA PRO A 240 2.51 2.66 -9.73
C PRO A 240 3.13 1.27 -9.82
N VAL A 241 3.18 0.72 -11.02
CA VAL A 241 3.92 -0.50 -11.33
C VAL A 241 5.32 -0.11 -11.77
N VAL A 242 6.31 -0.44 -10.96
CA VAL A 242 7.74 -0.30 -11.29
C VAL A 242 8.42 -1.61 -10.89
N GLU A 243 8.63 -2.48 -11.87
CA GLU A 243 9.15 -3.82 -11.64
C GLU A 243 10.44 -4.05 -12.40
N HIS A 244 11.28 -4.95 -11.88
CA HIS A 244 12.45 -5.45 -12.56
C HIS A 244 12.25 -6.89 -13.00
N VAL A 245 12.74 -7.20 -14.18
CA VAL A 245 12.60 -8.53 -14.76
C VAL A 245 13.92 -9.08 -15.26
N LYS A 246 13.99 -10.40 -15.28
CA LYS A 246 15.05 -11.17 -15.92
C LYS A 246 14.43 -12.13 -16.92
N TYR A 247 14.91 -12.11 -18.15
CA TYR A 247 14.43 -13.05 -19.17
C TYR A 247 15.16 -14.39 -19.07
N PRO A 248 14.47 -15.52 -19.29
CA PRO A 248 15.15 -16.80 -19.47
C PRO A 248 16.19 -16.70 -20.60
N LEU A 249 17.26 -17.44 -20.47
CA LEU A 249 18.27 -17.48 -21.52
C LEU A 249 17.84 -18.45 -22.63
N ASN A 250 18.15 -18.09 -23.88
CA ASN A 250 18.02 -18.99 -25.03
C ASN A 250 19.26 -19.94 -25.13
N GLY A 251 19.25 -20.86 -26.10
CA GLY A 251 20.35 -21.81 -26.30
C GLY A 251 21.71 -21.18 -26.61
N ALA A 252 21.77 -19.86 -26.91
CA ALA A 252 22.98 -19.09 -27.12
C ALA A 252 23.40 -18.27 -25.88
N GLY A 253 22.79 -18.49 -24.73
CA GLY A 253 23.07 -17.76 -23.49
C GLY A 253 22.57 -16.30 -23.47
N LYS A 254 21.71 -15.89 -24.42
CA LYS A 254 21.16 -14.53 -24.51
C LYS A 254 19.73 -14.49 -23.97
N PRO A 255 19.28 -13.34 -23.40
CA PRO A 255 17.90 -13.15 -22.95
C PRO A 255 16.87 -13.45 -24.05
N ASP A 256 15.97 -14.38 -23.79
CA ASP A 256 14.88 -14.76 -24.71
C ASP A 256 13.63 -13.93 -24.42
N LYS A 257 13.52 -12.78 -25.09
CA LYS A 257 12.37 -11.87 -24.94
C LYS A 257 11.03 -12.42 -25.45
N LYS A 258 11.02 -13.61 -26.08
CA LYS A 258 9.79 -14.29 -26.49
C LYS A 258 9.16 -15.07 -25.34
N LYS A 259 9.95 -15.42 -24.33
CA LYS A 259 9.46 -16.08 -23.11
C LYS A 259 9.01 -15.06 -22.07
N ARG A 260 8.10 -15.49 -21.19
CA ARG A 260 7.73 -14.70 -20.02
C ARG A 260 8.96 -14.44 -19.17
N PRO A 261 9.28 -13.17 -18.81
CA PRO A 261 10.33 -12.87 -17.87
C PRO A 261 9.87 -13.15 -16.42
N PHE A 262 10.81 -13.40 -15.53
CA PHE A 262 10.59 -13.46 -14.09
C PHE A 262 10.75 -12.09 -13.48
N ILE A 263 9.86 -11.72 -12.55
CA ILE A 263 10.03 -10.52 -11.73
C ILE A 263 11.07 -10.82 -10.65
N VAL A 264 12.08 -9.97 -10.55
CA VAL A 264 13.24 -10.16 -9.69
C VAL A 264 13.49 -8.94 -8.81
N ASP A 265 14.30 -9.12 -7.77
CA ASP A 265 14.80 -7.98 -6.98
C ASP A 265 15.55 -7.00 -7.90
N PRO A 266 15.36 -5.68 -7.75
CA PRO A 266 16.09 -4.68 -8.53
C PRO A 266 17.62 -4.80 -8.48
N LYS A 267 18.14 -5.40 -7.43
CA LYS A 267 19.60 -5.64 -7.24
C LYS A 267 20.09 -6.94 -7.87
N ALA A 268 19.20 -7.75 -8.41
CA ALA A 268 19.59 -9.01 -9.05
C ALA A 268 20.44 -8.72 -10.28
N ASP A 269 21.52 -9.51 -10.45
CA ASP A 269 22.40 -9.37 -11.61
C ASP A 269 21.61 -9.54 -12.92
N GLY A 270 21.82 -8.61 -13.86
CA GLY A 270 21.09 -8.57 -15.13
C GLY A 270 19.61 -8.20 -15.04
N ALA A 271 19.17 -7.65 -13.92
CA ALA A 271 17.80 -7.10 -13.79
C ALA A 271 17.59 -5.90 -14.72
N MET A 272 16.45 -5.84 -15.36
CA MET A 272 16.04 -4.75 -16.27
C MET A 272 14.66 -4.24 -15.85
N ILE A 273 14.39 -2.95 -16.04
CA ILE A 273 13.03 -2.40 -15.85
C ILE A 273 12.07 -3.11 -16.81
N ALA A 274 10.97 -3.59 -16.26
CA ALA A 274 9.94 -4.28 -17.03
C ALA A 274 9.27 -3.32 -18.04
N PRO A 275 8.98 -3.77 -19.27
CA PRO A 275 8.43 -2.90 -20.31
C PRO A 275 6.99 -2.41 -20.02
N TRP A 276 6.33 -2.98 -19.03
CA TRP A 276 5.02 -2.54 -18.55
C TRP A 276 5.09 -1.57 -17.35
N SER A 277 6.28 -1.29 -16.83
CA SER A 277 6.44 -0.31 -15.76
C SER A 277 6.05 1.07 -16.26
N VAL A 278 5.39 1.85 -15.38
CA VAL A 278 5.09 3.26 -15.67
C VAL A 278 6.37 4.06 -15.68
N SER A 279 6.48 5.02 -16.58
CA SER A 279 7.62 5.93 -16.59
C SER A 279 7.49 7.00 -15.48
N ASP A 280 8.60 7.57 -15.08
CA ASP A 280 8.68 8.60 -14.03
C ASP A 280 7.73 9.79 -14.35
N VAL A 281 7.97 10.47 -15.46
CA VAL A 281 7.14 11.60 -15.91
C VAL A 281 5.72 11.16 -16.25
N GLY A 282 5.54 9.95 -16.80
CA GLY A 282 4.23 9.39 -17.12
C GLY A 282 3.35 9.26 -15.88
N TYR A 283 3.91 8.79 -14.76
CA TYR A 283 3.18 8.71 -13.50
C TYR A 283 2.86 10.09 -12.91
N GLY A 284 3.82 11.03 -12.95
CA GLY A 284 3.58 12.39 -12.49
C GLY A 284 2.44 13.08 -13.25
N ARG A 285 2.42 12.99 -14.58
CA ARG A 285 1.34 13.51 -15.44
C ARG A 285 0.00 12.84 -15.13
N PHE A 286 0.00 11.51 -15.00
CA PHE A 286 -1.19 10.73 -14.65
C PHE A 286 -1.86 11.28 -13.38
N LEU A 287 -1.07 11.54 -12.33
CA LEU A 287 -1.60 12.09 -11.08
C LEU A 287 -2.06 13.55 -11.24
N CYS A 288 -1.32 14.39 -11.96
CA CYS A 288 -1.69 15.78 -12.20
C CYS A 288 -3.02 15.90 -12.97
N ASP A 289 -3.19 15.12 -14.04
CA ASP A 289 -4.42 15.13 -14.85
C ASP A 289 -5.66 14.77 -14.03
N ILE A 290 -5.54 13.78 -13.13
CA ILE A 290 -6.61 13.40 -12.21
C ILE A 290 -6.86 14.50 -11.19
N PHE A 291 -5.79 15.03 -10.60
CA PHE A 291 -5.89 16.05 -9.55
C PHE A 291 -6.60 17.31 -10.06
N ASP A 292 -6.32 17.73 -11.27
CA ASP A 292 -6.94 18.89 -11.89
C ASP A 292 -8.46 18.80 -11.99
N TYR A 293 -8.97 17.62 -12.28
CA TYR A 293 -10.42 17.39 -12.28
C TYR A 293 -10.96 17.25 -10.85
N TRP A 294 -10.30 16.42 -10.03
CA TRP A 294 -10.71 16.11 -8.66
C TRP A 294 -10.81 17.35 -7.78
N VAL A 295 -9.81 18.23 -7.83
CA VAL A 295 -9.77 19.43 -7.00
C VAL A 295 -10.88 20.45 -7.35
N ARG A 296 -11.39 20.39 -8.58
CA ARG A 296 -12.48 21.26 -9.07
C ARG A 296 -13.87 20.67 -8.91
N ASN A 297 -13.98 19.36 -8.61
CA ASN A 297 -15.28 18.70 -8.68
C ASN A 297 -15.59 17.77 -7.50
N ASP A 298 -14.61 17.06 -6.97
CA ASP A 298 -14.86 15.85 -6.19
C ASP A 298 -14.24 15.84 -4.77
N VAL A 299 -13.55 16.91 -4.34
CA VAL A 299 -12.99 17.00 -2.97
C VAL A 299 -14.11 16.83 -1.92
N GLY A 300 -13.89 15.89 -0.99
CA GLY A 300 -14.88 15.54 0.04
C GLY A 300 -16.01 14.63 -0.44
N ARG A 301 -15.99 14.20 -1.72
CA ARG A 301 -17.00 13.29 -2.32
C ARG A 301 -16.37 11.99 -2.81
N ILE A 302 -15.24 12.08 -3.49
CA ILE A 302 -14.43 10.95 -3.93
C ILE A 302 -13.06 11.08 -3.28
N PHE A 303 -12.64 10.01 -2.61
CA PHE A 303 -11.37 9.96 -1.91
C PHE A 303 -10.34 9.25 -2.80
N VAL A 304 -9.26 9.96 -3.10
CA VAL A 304 -8.12 9.40 -3.84
C VAL A 304 -6.96 9.28 -2.85
N THR A 305 -6.58 8.04 -2.52
CA THR A 305 -5.59 7.76 -1.47
C THR A 305 -4.30 8.57 -1.62
N ASN A 306 -3.84 8.77 -2.88
CA ASN A 306 -2.64 9.57 -3.17
C ASN A 306 -2.81 11.04 -2.77
N PHE A 307 -3.98 11.62 -2.99
CA PHE A 307 -4.26 13.03 -2.71
C PHE A 307 -4.54 13.28 -1.23
N ASP A 308 -5.30 12.37 -0.61
CA ASP A 308 -5.60 12.44 0.83
C ASP A 308 -4.32 12.27 1.65
N ALA A 309 -3.46 11.32 1.27
CA ALA A 309 -2.16 11.13 1.89
C ALA A 309 -1.24 12.36 1.71
N THR A 310 -1.29 13.00 0.53
CA THR A 310 -0.55 14.24 0.29
C THR A 310 -1.07 15.36 1.20
N LEU A 311 -2.37 15.58 1.28
CA LEU A 311 -2.95 16.59 2.17
C LEU A 311 -2.59 16.32 3.64
N ALA A 312 -2.65 15.07 4.08
CA ALA A 312 -2.25 14.68 5.43
C ALA A 312 -0.80 15.12 5.74
N THR A 313 0.15 14.89 4.83
CA THR A 313 1.53 15.33 5.02
C THR A 313 1.67 16.87 5.04
N TRP A 314 0.86 17.59 4.25
CA TRP A 314 0.83 19.05 4.25
C TRP A 314 0.38 19.66 5.57
N VAL A 315 -0.52 19.00 6.28
CA VAL A 315 -1.00 19.45 7.59
C VAL A 315 -0.21 18.85 8.76
N GLY A 316 0.84 18.06 8.47
CA GLY A 316 1.71 17.46 9.50
C GLY A 316 1.16 16.18 10.12
N GLU A 317 0.14 15.60 9.52
CA GLU A 317 -0.49 14.36 9.96
C GLU A 317 0.13 13.12 9.30
N MET A 318 -0.15 11.94 9.87
CA MET A 318 0.27 10.66 9.29
C MET A 318 -0.45 10.43 7.96
N PRO A 319 0.27 10.11 6.87
CA PRO A 319 -0.31 10.04 5.52
C PRO A 319 -1.31 8.89 5.30
N GLY A 320 -1.51 7.98 6.27
CA GLY A 320 -2.40 6.83 6.12
C GLY A 320 -1.92 5.78 5.10
N THR A 321 -0.83 6.05 4.40
CA THR A 321 -0.16 5.12 3.48
C THR A 321 1.33 5.02 3.79
N CYS A 322 1.89 3.81 3.71
CA CYS A 322 3.32 3.59 3.97
C CYS A 322 4.21 4.27 2.91
N THR A 323 3.69 4.53 1.71
CA THR A 323 4.42 5.17 0.60
C THR A 323 4.99 6.52 1.02
N PHE A 324 4.18 7.38 1.63
CA PHE A 324 4.58 8.73 2.05
C PHE A 324 4.98 8.82 3.54
N ALA A 325 4.88 7.74 4.30
CA ALA A 325 5.33 7.71 5.68
C ALA A 325 6.87 7.77 5.78
N GLN A 326 7.39 8.30 6.87
CA GLN A 326 8.84 8.39 7.11
C GLN A 326 9.51 7.03 7.29
N THR A 327 8.79 6.05 7.82
CA THR A 327 9.27 4.69 8.11
C THR A 327 8.38 3.65 7.45
N CYS A 328 8.91 2.44 7.28
CA CYS A 328 8.18 1.24 6.89
C CYS A 328 7.86 0.35 8.10
N GLY A 329 7.41 -0.87 7.87
CA GLY A 329 7.31 -1.93 8.88
C GLY A 329 6.00 -1.99 9.64
N GLY A 330 5.08 -1.02 9.47
CA GLY A 330 3.74 -1.06 10.06
C GLY A 330 2.75 -1.98 9.34
N ASN A 331 3.14 -2.56 8.21
CA ASN A 331 2.31 -3.41 7.35
C ASN A 331 3.09 -4.62 6.88
N SER A 332 3.13 -5.62 7.75
CA SER A 332 3.80 -6.89 7.49
C SER A 332 2.90 -7.82 6.66
N VAL A 333 3.47 -8.91 6.19
CA VAL A 333 2.71 -9.94 5.48
C VAL A 333 2.98 -11.30 6.10
N ILE A 334 1.93 -12.10 6.26
CA ILE A 334 2.03 -13.49 6.65
C ILE A 334 1.57 -14.40 5.51
N GLU A 335 2.40 -15.38 5.21
CA GLU A 335 2.17 -16.37 4.17
C GLU A 335 1.35 -17.56 4.65
N HIS A 336 0.85 -18.34 3.71
CA HIS A 336 0.02 -19.52 3.94
C HIS A 336 0.65 -20.57 4.89
N ASN A 337 1.99 -20.60 4.97
CA ASN A 337 2.74 -21.53 5.84
C ASN A 337 3.14 -20.91 7.19
N GLY A 338 2.74 -19.68 7.47
CA GLY A 338 3.06 -18.96 8.70
C GLY A 338 4.35 -18.15 8.69
N ASP A 339 5.05 -18.06 7.56
CA ASP A 339 6.21 -17.18 7.39
C ASP A 339 5.80 -15.71 7.45
N LEU A 340 6.48 -14.93 8.29
CA LEU A 340 6.24 -13.50 8.45
C LEU A 340 7.35 -12.68 7.78
N TYR A 341 6.95 -11.71 6.96
CA TYR A 341 7.85 -10.76 6.30
C TYR A 341 7.48 -9.32 6.63
N PRO A 342 8.43 -8.37 6.56
CA PRO A 342 8.21 -6.97 6.93
C PRO A 342 7.25 -6.21 5.98
N CYS A 343 7.09 -6.69 4.74
CA CYS A 343 6.25 -6.07 3.71
C CYS A 343 6.01 -7.06 2.57
N ASP A 344 4.85 -6.99 1.93
CA ASP A 344 4.49 -7.87 0.79
C ASP A 344 5.34 -7.64 -0.47
N HIS A 345 5.93 -6.46 -0.63
CA HIS A 345 6.91 -6.20 -1.69
C HIS A 345 8.29 -6.87 -1.41
N PHE A 346 8.56 -7.24 -0.17
CA PHE A 346 9.84 -7.79 0.26
C PHE A 346 9.71 -9.25 0.75
N VAL A 347 8.83 -10.02 0.12
CA VAL A 347 8.78 -11.48 0.33
C VAL A 347 9.93 -12.14 -0.43
N TYR A 348 11.10 -12.15 0.21
CA TYR A 348 12.34 -12.79 -0.24
C TYR A 348 13.02 -13.39 0.98
N LYS A 349 13.81 -14.47 0.79
CA LYS A 349 14.46 -15.22 1.89
C LYS A 349 15.24 -14.33 2.87
N ASP A 350 15.93 -13.32 2.34
CA ASP A 350 16.74 -12.40 3.16
C ASP A 350 15.91 -11.52 4.10
N TYR A 351 14.62 -11.32 3.79
CA TYR A 351 13.70 -10.49 4.58
C TYR A 351 12.80 -11.31 5.53
N LEU A 352 12.87 -12.64 5.52
CA LEU A 352 12.08 -13.48 6.43
C LEU A 352 12.37 -13.12 7.90
N LEU A 353 11.33 -12.74 8.65
CA LEU A 353 11.42 -12.43 10.08
C LEU A 353 11.42 -13.70 10.93
N GLY A 354 10.71 -14.71 10.50
CA GLY A 354 10.55 -16.00 11.14
C GLY A 354 9.20 -16.65 10.78
N ASN A 355 8.92 -17.78 11.41
CA ASN A 355 7.66 -18.50 11.24
C ASN A 355 6.88 -18.53 12.56
N ILE A 356 5.55 -18.35 12.49
CA ILE A 356 4.69 -18.28 13.70
C ILE A 356 4.61 -19.62 14.46
N THR A 357 5.04 -20.73 13.85
CA THR A 357 5.13 -22.02 14.56
C THR A 357 6.34 -22.08 15.48
N GLU A 358 7.34 -21.21 15.26
CA GLU A 358 8.59 -21.18 15.99
C GLU A 358 8.67 -19.97 16.96
N LYS A 359 8.11 -18.82 16.55
CA LYS A 359 8.18 -17.57 17.29
C LYS A 359 6.85 -16.82 17.26
N PRO A 360 6.44 -16.20 18.39
CA PRO A 360 5.26 -15.34 18.42
C PRO A 360 5.35 -14.16 17.44
N ILE A 361 4.23 -13.76 16.85
CA ILE A 361 4.15 -12.55 15.98
C ILE A 361 4.67 -11.33 16.71
N ALA A 362 4.31 -11.14 17.99
CA ALA A 362 4.76 -9.99 18.79
C ALA A 362 6.28 -9.90 18.91
N GLU A 363 6.99 -11.03 19.03
CA GLU A 363 8.45 -11.07 19.09
C GLU A 363 9.05 -10.67 17.74
N MET A 364 8.55 -11.27 16.66
CA MET A 364 9.04 -11.00 15.31
C MET A 364 8.83 -9.51 14.91
N MET A 365 7.68 -8.93 15.27
CA MET A 365 7.37 -7.52 14.99
C MET A 365 8.22 -6.54 15.81
N ARG A 366 8.77 -6.96 16.96
CA ARG A 366 9.70 -6.16 17.79
C ARG A 366 11.16 -6.46 17.51
N SER A 367 11.46 -7.38 16.61
CA SER A 367 12.85 -7.78 16.31
C SER A 367 13.67 -6.61 15.76
N ASP A 368 14.98 -6.67 15.97
CA ASP A 368 15.92 -5.70 15.40
C ASP A 368 15.86 -5.69 13.87
N LYS A 369 15.61 -6.84 13.25
CA LYS A 369 15.44 -6.97 11.80
C LYS A 369 14.24 -6.18 11.29
N GLN A 370 13.06 -6.30 11.96
CA GLN A 370 11.86 -5.54 11.61
C GLN A 370 12.05 -4.04 11.85
N THR A 371 12.65 -3.68 12.98
CA THR A 371 12.95 -2.29 13.33
C THR A 371 13.90 -1.66 12.31
N ALA A 372 15.00 -2.34 11.98
CA ALA A 372 15.97 -1.88 10.99
C ALA A 372 15.30 -1.68 9.61
N PHE A 373 14.48 -2.66 9.16
CA PHE A 373 13.72 -2.52 7.91
C PHE A 373 12.87 -1.26 7.89
N GLY A 374 12.17 -0.98 8.98
CA GLY A 374 11.31 0.19 9.09
C GLY A 374 12.08 1.49 9.00
N ILE A 375 13.15 1.61 9.79
CA ILE A 375 13.98 2.81 9.92
C ILE A 375 14.82 3.06 8.68
N ASP A 376 15.27 2.02 8.00
CA ASP A 376 16.08 2.11 6.79
C ASP A 376 15.43 2.95 5.70
N LYS A 377 14.10 3.02 5.68
CA LYS A 377 13.39 3.91 4.75
C LYS A 377 13.85 5.37 4.87
N ARG A 378 14.04 5.85 6.09
CA ARG A 378 14.52 7.21 6.39
C ARG A 378 16.05 7.28 6.35
N ASN A 379 16.71 6.35 7.02
CA ASN A 379 18.18 6.43 7.22
C ASN A 379 18.97 6.22 5.94
N LYS A 380 18.40 5.50 4.95
CA LYS A 380 19.05 5.26 3.65
C LYS A 380 18.58 6.21 2.55
N LEU A 381 18.05 7.39 2.92
CA LEU A 381 17.72 8.41 1.95
C LEU A 381 19.00 8.97 1.31
N PRO A 382 19.05 9.08 -0.04
CA PRO A 382 20.19 9.68 -0.73
C PRO A 382 20.24 11.20 -0.49
N THR A 383 21.44 11.80 -0.66
CA THR A 383 21.67 13.23 -0.42
C THR A 383 20.70 14.14 -1.17
N LYS A 384 20.31 13.76 -2.41
CA LYS A 384 19.32 14.49 -3.22
C LYS A 384 17.95 14.58 -2.52
N CYS A 385 17.54 13.51 -1.83
CA CYS A 385 16.29 13.49 -1.06
C CYS A 385 16.39 14.36 0.20
N LEU A 386 17.52 14.28 0.93
CA LEU A 386 17.73 15.06 2.17
C LEU A 386 17.72 16.59 1.92
N LYS A 387 18.03 17.03 0.70
CA LYS A 387 18.01 18.44 0.28
C LYS A 387 16.75 18.83 -0.50
N CYS A 388 15.80 17.92 -0.66
CA CYS A 388 14.60 18.15 -1.46
C CYS A 388 13.54 18.92 -0.66
N GLU A 389 12.99 19.96 -1.25
CA GLU A 389 11.89 20.74 -0.67
C GLU A 389 10.63 19.91 -0.41
N TRP A 390 10.42 18.84 -1.20
CA TRP A 390 9.28 17.92 -1.08
C TRP A 390 9.54 16.74 -0.14
N LEU A 391 10.63 16.73 0.62
CA LEU A 391 10.96 15.61 1.51
C LEU A 391 9.85 15.34 2.52
N PHE A 392 9.23 16.38 3.06
CA PHE A 392 8.15 16.27 4.06
C PHE A 392 6.92 15.52 3.53
N ALA A 393 6.65 15.59 2.23
CA ALA A 393 5.51 14.93 1.58
C ALA A 393 5.89 13.57 0.99
N CYS A 394 7.08 13.48 0.36
CA CYS A 394 7.52 12.30 -0.38
C CYS A 394 8.15 11.23 0.52
N ASN A 395 8.98 11.65 1.50
CA ASN A 395 9.80 10.76 2.34
C ASN A 395 10.59 9.71 1.54
N GLY A 396 10.96 10.04 0.28
CA GLY A 396 11.66 9.16 -0.65
C GLY A 396 10.82 8.01 -1.20
N GLU A 397 9.52 8.01 -1.00
CA GLU A 397 8.54 7.02 -1.45
C GLU A 397 8.93 5.57 -1.04
N CYS A 398 8.50 4.54 -1.77
CA CYS A 398 8.74 3.13 -1.44
C CYS A 398 10.21 2.73 -1.66
N PRO A 399 10.88 2.09 -0.67
CA PRO A 399 12.23 1.58 -0.84
C PRO A 399 12.41 0.61 -2.01
N LYS A 400 11.36 -0.12 -2.41
CA LYS A 400 11.37 -1.00 -3.59
C LYS A 400 11.71 -0.25 -4.88
N HIS A 401 11.32 1.01 -4.98
CA HIS A 401 11.53 1.83 -6.17
C HIS A 401 12.85 2.64 -6.12
N ARG A 402 13.67 2.50 -5.07
CA ARG A 402 14.91 3.26 -4.83
C ARG A 402 16.13 2.58 -5.41
N PHE A 403 16.26 2.53 -6.70
CA PHE A 403 17.39 1.88 -7.40
C PHE A 403 18.09 2.79 -8.42
N ASN A 404 17.55 3.98 -8.73
CA ASN A 404 18.20 4.88 -9.67
C ASN A 404 19.50 5.44 -9.09
N THR A 405 20.46 5.65 -10.00
CA THR A 405 21.72 6.33 -9.74
C THR A 405 21.66 7.78 -10.21
N TYR A 406 22.39 8.64 -9.56
CA TYR A 406 22.53 10.03 -9.97
C TYR A 406 23.90 10.60 -9.60
N GLU A 407 24.32 11.64 -10.31
CA GLU A 407 25.55 12.37 -10.01
C GLU A 407 25.32 13.38 -8.88
N SER A 408 26.14 13.32 -7.83
CA SER A 408 26.15 14.31 -6.76
C SER A 408 27.48 15.05 -6.73
N ARG A 409 27.43 16.37 -6.42
CA ARG A 409 28.63 17.19 -6.19
C ARG A 409 28.82 17.40 -4.70
N GLN A 410 29.96 17.00 -4.16
CA GLN A 410 30.33 17.26 -2.77
C GLN A 410 31.39 18.38 -2.72
N GLY A 411 31.00 19.61 -2.41
CA GLY A 411 31.87 20.75 -2.20
C GLY A 411 32.87 20.97 -3.35
N ARG A 412 34.18 21.15 -3.01
CA ARG A 412 35.29 21.22 -3.98
C ARG A 412 35.77 19.84 -4.46
N GLY A 413 35.16 18.74 -3.99
CA GLY A 413 35.44 17.36 -4.41
C GLY A 413 34.70 17.00 -5.69
N GLY A 414 35.22 16.03 -6.44
CA GLY A 414 34.70 15.62 -7.74
C GLY A 414 33.26 15.08 -7.73
N LEU A 415 32.76 14.73 -8.91
CA LEU A 415 31.51 14.03 -9.13
C LEU A 415 31.51 12.65 -8.42
N ARG A 416 30.48 12.37 -7.63
CA ARG A 416 30.24 11.07 -7.01
C ARG A 416 28.94 10.51 -7.56
N ILE A 417 28.93 9.23 -7.90
CA ILE A 417 27.71 8.50 -8.23
C ILE A 417 27.07 8.00 -6.92
N GLU A 418 25.89 8.46 -6.63
CA GLU A 418 25.06 7.97 -5.54
C GLU A 418 23.93 7.08 -6.10
N THR A 419 23.52 6.08 -5.33
CA THR A 419 22.44 5.15 -5.65
C THR A 419 21.27 5.33 -4.69
N GLY A 420 20.11 4.76 -5.01
CA GLY A 420 18.97 4.74 -4.10
C GLY A 420 18.01 5.91 -4.30
N LEU A 421 18.10 6.64 -5.42
CA LEU A 421 17.06 7.59 -5.80
C LEU A 421 15.83 6.80 -6.30
N ASN A 422 14.66 7.28 -5.93
CA ASN A 422 13.39 6.69 -6.37
C ASN A 422 13.24 6.82 -7.89
N ALA A 423 12.77 5.75 -8.54
CA ALA A 423 12.59 5.70 -10.00
C ALA A 423 11.51 6.65 -10.50
N LEU A 424 10.59 7.08 -9.63
CA LEU A 424 9.49 8.01 -9.94
C LEU A 424 9.74 9.42 -9.34
N CYS A 425 11.02 9.78 -9.08
CA CYS A 425 11.37 11.00 -8.35
C CYS A 425 10.93 12.27 -9.05
N ASP A 426 11.17 12.40 -10.35
CA ASP A 426 10.85 13.63 -11.09
C ASP A 426 9.34 13.73 -11.34
N GLY A 427 8.65 12.61 -11.53
CA GLY A 427 7.18 12.55 -11.57
C GLY A 427 6.53 13.01 -10.27
N TYR A 428 7.03 12.56 -9.12
CA TYR A 428 6.53 13.03 -7.82
C TYR A 428 6.85 14.52 -7.59
N LYS A 429 8.02 15.00 -7.98
CA LYS A 429 8.32 16.43 -7.91
C LYS A 429 7.37 17.26 -8.77
N MET A 430 7.11 16.82 -9.99
CA MET A 430 6.11 17.42 -10.87
C MET A 430 4.76 17.47 -10.17
N PHE A 431 4.29 16.34 -9.62
CA PHE A 431 3.01 16.25 -8.93
C PHE A 431 2.95 17.18 -7.71
N PHE A 432 3.93 17.14 -6.80
CA PHE A 432 3.91 17.98 -5.59
C PHE A 432 3.98 19.46 -5.94
N SER A 433 4.80 19.86 -6.91
CA SER A 433 4.85 21.25 -7.37
C SER A 433 3.53 21.72 -7.97
N HIS A 434 2.86 20.83 -8.73
CA HIS A 434 1.58 21.12 -9.35
C HIS A 434 0.45 21.29 -8.32
N VAL A 435 0.40 20.42 -7.32
CA VAL A 435 -0.69 20.44 -6.33
C VAL A 435 -0.47 21.42 -5.18
N ALA A 436 0.77 21.90 -4.96
CA ALA A 436 1.14 22.71 -3.81
C ALA A 436 0.21 23.91 -3.55
N PRO A 437 -0.17 24.75 -4.53
CA PRO A 437 -1.04 25.87 -4.25
C PRO A 437 -2.43 25.48 -3.72
N TYR A 438 -2.93 24.34 -4.18
CA TYR A 438 -4.22 23.79 -3.73
C TYR A 438 -4.11 23.15 -2.36
N MET A 439 -3.02 22.44 -2.10
CA MET A 439 -2.73 21.84 -0.80
C MET A 439 -2.53 22.91 0.28
N ASP A 440 -1.81 23.98 -0.04
CA ASP A 440 -1.63 25.14 0.86
C ASP A 440 -2.97 25.79 1.21
N TYR A 441 -3.85 25.97 0.22
CA TYR A 441 -5.18 26.53 0.45
C TYR A 441 -6.07 25.57 1.29
N MET A 442 -6.04 24.27 1.02
CA MET A 442 -6.77 23.28 1.82
C MET A 442 -6.22 23.19 3.26
N LYS A 443 -4.90 23.30 3.44
CA LYS A 443 -4.27 23.41 4.76
C LYS A 443 -4.75 24.63 5.53
N ASP A 444 -4.84 25.79 4.88
CA ASP A 444 -5.37 27.01 5.50
C ASP A 444 -6.86 26.84 5.89
N LEU A 445 -7.68 26.23 5.04
CA LEU A 445 -9.06 25.88 5.37
C LEU A 445 -9.15 25.01 6.63
N LEU A 446 -8.36 23.94 6.67
CA LEU A 446 -8.33 23.00 7.82
C LEU A 446 -7.86 23.69 9.09
N SER A 447 -6.86 24.61 9.03
CA SER A 447 -6.39 25.39 10.18
C SER A 447 -7.50 26.24 10.79
N ARG A 448 -8.43 26.71 9.95
CA ARG A 448 -9.63 27.45 10.32
C ARG A 448 -10.82 26.56 10.64
N LYS A 449 -10.64 25.22 10.74
CA LYS A 449 -11.70 24.22 10.98
C LYS A 449 -12.79 24.23 9.90
N MET A 450 -12.42 24.58 8.68
CA MET A 450 -13.29 24.56 7.52
C MET A 450 -13.04 23.30 6.67
N SER A 451 -14.07 22.85 5.98
CA SER A 451 -13.95 21.70 5.07
C SER A 451 -12.98 21.99 3.91
N PRO A 452 -12.05 21.08 3.59
CA PRO A 452 -11.19 21.22 2.41
C PRO A 452 -11.97 21.28 1.10
N ALA A 453 -13.25 20.84 1.07
CA ALA A 453 -14.11 20.94 -0.10
C ALA A 453 -14.37 22.39 -0.57
N TYR A 454 -14.15 23.39 0.30
CA TYR A 454 -14.20 24.81 -0.11
C TYR A 454 -13.09 25.21 -1.08
N VAL A 455 -12.12 24.34 -1.35
CA VAL A 455 -11.15 24.52 -2.44
C VAL A 455 -11.82 24.49 -3.82
N ILE A 456 -12.96 23.79 -3.97
CA ILE A 456 -13.62 23.63 -5.28
C ILE A 456 -13.95 24.98 -5.97
N PRO A 457 -14.73 25.90 -5.37
CA PRO A 457 -14.99 27.19 -6.00
C PRO A 457 -13.72 28.01 -6.23
N TRP A 458 -12.77 27.96 -5.30
CA TRP A 458 -11.50 28.64 -5.45
C TRP A 458 -10.68 28.08 -6.63
N ALA A 459 -10.61 26.75 -6.79
CA ALA A 459 -9.89 26.08 -7.87
C ALA A 459 -10.51 26.35 -9.26
N ARG A 460 -11.84 26.56 -9.32
CA ARG A 460 -12.55 26.91 -10.57
C ARG A 460 -12.21 28.34 -11.03
N THR A 461 -12.05 29.27 -10.09
CA THR A 461 -11.77 30.70 -10.40
C THR A 461 -10.28 30.97 -10.62
N ASN A 462 -9.40 30.18 -9.97
CA ASN A 462 -7.96 30.33 -10.04
C ASN A 462 -7.31 29.30 -10.98
N SER A 463 -8.01 28.89 -12.03
CA SER A 463 -7.43 27.98 -13.01
C SER A 463 -6.22 28.65 -13.66
N ARG A 464 -5.01 28.29 -13.22
CA ARG A 464 -3.79 28.57 -13.98
C ARG A 464 -3.96 27.86 -15.32
N ARG A 465 -4.01 28.61 -16.40
CA ARG A 465 -3.82 28.05 -17.74
C ARG A 465 -2.43 27.42 -17.73
N ILE A 466 -2.39 26.08 -17.76
CA ILE A 466 -1.18 25.29 -17.96
C ILE A 466 -0.78 25.37 -19.42
#